data_8716715d782d800162de6c1b95ae71eb
#
_entry.id   8716715d782d800162de6c1b95ae71eb
#
_cell.length_a   1.000
_cell.length_b   1.000
_cell.length_c   1.000
_cell.angle_alpha   90.00
_cell.angle_beta   90.00
_cell.angle_gamma   90.00
#
_symmetry.space_group_name_H-M   'P 1'
#
loop_
_entity.id
_entity.type
_entity.pdbx_description
1 polymer ?
#
loop_
_entity_poly.entity_id
_entity_poly.type
_entity_poly.pdbx_seq_one_letter_code
_entity_poly.pdbx_strand_id
1 'polypeptide(L)'
;MEMPKKFLWGGATAANQYEGAYQTDGKGLSIADVEKGARHGVPREIHTQVMEGNYYPSHEAVDFYHHYKEDIALFAEMGFKCFRMSINWPRIFPQGDELQPNEAGLAFYDRVFDELHRYGIEPVVTLSHYETPLYLVQHYGSWRNRALIDFFARYCETVFRRYKGKVRYWMTFNEINETMNQSEPYHQAGVLFAEGEEHNAVKALVSHNMFLASAKAVQIGHAVDPENKIGCMIQYPKIGRAHV
;
A
#
# COMPACT_ATOMS: atom_id res chain seq x y z
N MET A 1 -8.33 -33.11 -4.61
CA MET A 1 -8.25 -32.55 -3.23
C MET A 1 -9.31 -31.45 -3.15
N GLU A 2 -10.29 -31.59 -2.31
CA GLU A 2 -11.38 -30.60 -2.17
C GLU A 2 -10.92 -29.48 -1.25
N MET A 3 -11.21 -28.22 -1.60
CA MET A 3 -10.86 -27.07 -0.75
C MET A 3 -11.77 -27.02 0.47
N PRO A 4 -11.29 -26.53 1.64
CA PRO A 4 -12.12 -26.37 2.82
C PRO A 4 -13.38 -25.55 2.52
N LYS A 5 -14.55 -25.93 3.09
CA LYS A 5 -15.81 -25.20 2.88
C LYS A 5 -15.76 -23.71 3.25
N LYS A 6 -14.84 -23.34 4.15
CA LYS A 6 -14.63 -21.95 4.59
C LYS A 6 -13.44 -21.27 3.90
N PHE A 7 -12.95 -21.81 2.78
CA PHE A 7 -11.88 -21.19 2.04
C PHE A 7 -12.34 -19.87 1.43
N LEU A 8 -11.56 -18.81 1.64
CA LEU A 8 -11.91 -17.47 1.17
C LEU A 8 -11.39 -17.28 -0.26
N TRP A 9 -12.26 -17.51 -1.24
CA TRP A 9 -12.00 -17.16 -2.63
C TRP A 9 -12.21 -15.66 -2.85
N GLY A 10 -11.33 -15.01 -3.64
CA GLY A 10 -11.48 -13.58 -3.90
C GLY A 10 -10.44 -13.03 -4.86
N GLY A 11 -10.35 -11.72 -4.90
CA GLY A 11 -9.42 -10.96 -5.73
C GLY A 11 -8.51 -10.06 -4.91
N ALA A 12 -7.51 -9.47 -5.60
CA ALA A 12 -6.54 -8.57 -5.00
C ALA A 12 -6.25 -7.38 -5.90
N THR A 13 -6.08 -6.22 -5.30
CA THR A 13 -5.61 -5.00 -5.94
C THR A 13 -4.84 -4.11 -4.96
N ALA A 14 -4.33 -2.97 -5.42
CA ALA A 14 -3.67 -1.97 -4.60
C ALA A 14 -4.23 -0.57 -4.88
N ALA A 15 -4.22 0.31 -3.90
CA ALA A 15 -4.82 1.64 -4.00
C ALA A 15 -4.30 2.43 -5.21
N ASN A 16 -3.00 2.40 -5.47
CA ASN A 16 -2.40 3.06 -6.64
C ASN A 16 -2.88 2.51 -7.99
N GLN A 17 -3.42 1.29 -8.03
CA GLN A 17 -3.85 0.61 -9.26
C GLN A 17 -5.33 0.83 -9.57
N TYR A 18 -6.17 1.10 -8.57
CA TYR A 18 -7.62 1.12 -8.77
C TYR A 18 -8.34 2.30 -8.17
N GLU A 19 -7.78 2.96 -7.11
CA GLU A 19 -8.51 3.94 -6.30
C GLU A 19 -8.82 5.22 -7.07
N GLY A 20 -7.82 5.82 -7.75
CA GLY A 20 -7.97 7.11 -8.40
C GLY A 20 -8.13 8.27 -7.41
N ALA A 21 -8.82 9.34 -7.85
CA ALA A 21 -9.16 10.49 -7.01
C ALA A 21 -7.97 11.08 -6.23
N TYR A 22 -6.83 11.22 -6.89
CA TYR A 22 -5.52 11.51 -6.27
C TYR A 22 -5.42 12.86 -5.55
N GLN A 23 -6.34 13.80 -5.81
CA GLN A 23 -6.40 15.11 -5.15
C GLN A 23 -7.69 15.32 -4.33
N THR A 24 -8.54 14.29 -4.23
CA THR A 24 -9.84 14.40 -3.59
C THR A 24 -9.73 14.29 -2.07
N ASP A 25 -10.55 15.07 -1.36
CA ASP A 25 -10.70 15.02 0.10
C ASP A 25 -9.38 15.17 0.87
N GLY A 26 -8.48 16.02 0.37
CA GLY A 26 -7.23 16.35 1.05
C GLY A 26 -6.15 15.25 0.99
N LYS A 27 -6.30 14.27 0.08
CA LYS A 27 -5.24 13.28 -0.16
C LYS A 27 -3.95 13.97 -0.59
N GLY A 28 -2.83 13.59 0.06
CA GLY A 28 -1.49 13.97 -0.38
C GLY A 28 -0.99 13.10 -1.54
N LEU A 29 0.13 13.52 -2.14
CA LEU A 29 0.77 12.73 -3.19
C LEU A 29 1.56 11.57 -2.60
N SER A 30 1.49 10.42 -3.28
CA SER A 30 2.37 9.27 -3.07
C SER A 30 3.47 9.22 -4.12
N ILE A 31 4.45 8.34 -3.92
CA ILE A 31 5.46 8.04 -4.95
C ILE A 31 4.85 7.56 -6.26
N ALA A 32 3.73 6.82 -6.20
CA ALA A 32 3.02 6.35 -7.39
C ALA A 32 2.39 7.50 -8.19
N ASP A 33 2.04 8.61 -7.55
CA ASP A 33 1.39 9.75 -8.21
C ASP A 33 2.37 10.59 -9.06
N VAL A 34 3.67 10.28 -8.99
CA VAL A 34 4.72 10.92 -9.81
C VAL A 34 5.47 9.91 -10.69
N GLU A 35 5.03 8.65 -10.72
CA GLU A 35 5.47 7.65 -11.68
C GLU A 35 4.68 7.77 -12.98
N LYS A 36 5.29 8.35 -14.02
CA LYS A 36 4.70 8.43 -15.35
C LYS A 36 4.47 7.06 -15.94
N GLY A 37 3.30 6.83 -16.52
CA GLY A 37 2.91 5.56 -17.12
C GLY A 37 3.85 5.11 -18.25
N ALA A 38 4.25 3.84 -18.20
CA ALA A 38 4.92 3.19 -19.30
C ALA A 38 3.92 2.73 -20.39
N ARG A 39 4.38 2.66 -21.63
CA ARG A 39 3.68 2.01 -22.73
C ARG A 39 4.70 1.29 -23.62
N HIS A 40 4.23 0.47 -24.55
CA HIS A 40 5.15 -0.25 -25.43
C HIS A 40 6.19 0.69 -26.08
N GLY A 41 7.48 0.41 -25.85
CA GLY A 41 8.59 1.21 -26.34
C GLY A 41 8.88 2.51 -25.58
N VAL A 42 8.11 2.83 -24.52
CA VAL A 42 8.34 4.00 -23.66
C VAL A 42 8.47 3.53 -22.23
N PRO A 43 9.65 3.66 -21.60
CA PRO A 43 9.86 3.24 -20.22
C PRO A 43 9.06 4.11 -19.25
N ARG A 44 8.88 3.59 -18.03
CA ARG A 44 8.37 4.35 -16.89
C ARG A 44 9.42 5.42 -16.51
N GLU A 45 8.95 6.60 -16.18
CA GLU A 45 9.78 7.71 -15.70
C GLU A 45 9.32 8.13 -14.29
N ILE A 46 10.27 8.46 -13.43
CA ILE A 46 10.01 8.95 -12.08
C ILE A 46 10.21 10.45 -12.09
N HIS A 47 9.18 11.20 -11.73
CA HIS A 47 9.25 12.65 -11.61
C HIS A 47 9.36 13.08 -10.13
N THR A 48 9.86 14.28 -9.88
CA THR A 48 9.91 14.86 -8.53
C THR A 48 8.59 15.53 -8.13
N GLN A 49 7.74 15.79 -9.10
CA GLN A 49 6.42 16.41 -8.95
C GLN A 49 5.52 16.00 -10.11
N VAL A 50 4.23 16.24 -9.97
CA VAL A 50 3.29 16.09 -11.09
C VAL A 50 3.59 17.16 -12.14
N MET A 51 3.83 16.74 -13.38
CA MET A 51 4.15 17.61 -14.50
C MET A 51 2.99 17.61 -15.49
N GLU A 52 2.57 18.80 -15.91
CA GLU A 52 1.49 18.98 -16.86
C GLU A 52 1.75 18.24 -18.19
N GLY A 53 0.71 17.71 -18.79
CA GLY A 53 0.78 16.97 -20.06
C GLY A 53 1.30 15.54 -19.96
N ASN A 54 1.64 15.05 -18.76
CA ASN A 54 2.03 13.67 -18.54
C ASN A 54 0.87 12.83 -17.99
N TYR A 55 0.86 11.55 -18.34
CA TYR A 55 -0.11 10.59 -17.85
C TYR A 55 0.46 9.83 -16.65
N TYR A 56 -0.24 9.89 -15.54
CA TYR A 56 0.07 9.15 -14.31
C TYR A 56 -1.07 8.17 -14.02
N PRO A 57 -0.83 6.86 -14.16
CA PRO A 57 -1.91 5.86 -14.08
C PRO A 57 -2.70 5.87 -12.76
N SER A 58 -2.05 6.21 -11.64
CA SER A 58 -2.67 6.25 -10.32
C SER A 58 -3.69 7.39 -10.13
N HIS A 59 -3.63 8.44 -10.98
CA HIS A 59 -4.48 9.62 -10.81
C HIS A 59 -5.95 9.31 -11.03
N GLU A 60 -6.25 8.58 -12.10
CA GLU A 60 -7.61 8.14 -12.44
C GLU A 60 -7.82 6.67 -12.08
N ALA A 61 -6.82 5.82 -12.37
CA ALA A 61 -6.89 4.37 -12.20
C ALA A 61 -8.20 3.81 -12.81
N VAL A 62 -9.03 3.14 -12.01
CA VAL A 62 -10.41 2.75 -12.40
C VAL A 62 -11.46 3.54 -11.60
N ASP A 63 -11.04 4.57 -10.88
CA ASP A 63 -11.87 5.48 -10.10
C ASP A 63 -12.76 4.77 -9.05
N PHE A 64 -12.21 3.75 -8.42
CA PHE A 64 -12.90 3.03 -7.34
C PHE A 64 -13.34 3.97 -6.21
N TYR A 65 -12.65 5.08 -6.00
CA TYR A 65 -13.04 6.07 -5.00
C TYR A 65 -14.49 6.52 -5.14
N HIS A 66 -14.95 6.74 -6.37
CA HIS A 66 -16.31 7.15 -6.66
C HIS A 66 -17.25 5.97 -6.93
N HIS A 67 -16.72 4.83 -7.43
CA HIS A 67 -17.48 3.68 -7.91
C HIS A 67 -17.44 2.45 -7.00
N TYR A 68 -16.89 2.55 -5.79
CA TYR A 68 -16.67 1.39 -4.88
C TYR A 68 -17.95 0.57 -4.62
N LYS A 69 -19.13 1.18 -4.62
CA LYS A 69 -20.40 0.46 -4.37
C LYS A 69 -20.75 -0.46 -5.52
N GLU A 70 -20.64 0.05 -6.74
CA GLU A 70 -20.90 -0.69 -7.96
C GLU A 70 -19.88 -1.82 -8.13
N ASP A 71 -18.60 -1.51 -7.91
CA ASP A 71 -17.52 -2.48 -8.04
C ASP A 71 -17.63 -3.60 -7.01
N ILE A 72 -17.93 -3.27 -5.75
CA ILE A 72 -18.12 -4.27 -4.69
C ILE A 72 -19.36 -5.15 -4.99
N ALA A 73 -20.44 -4.60 -5.55
CA ALA A 73 -21.59 -5.39 -5.99
C ALA A 73 -21.18 -6.40 -7.09
N LEU A 74 -20.35 -5.98 -8.05
CA LEU A 74 -19.82 -6.88 -9.08
C LEU A 74 -18.89 -7.96 -8.47
N PHE A 75 -18.08 -7.63 -7.47
CA PHE A 75 -17.28 -8.64 -6.75
C PHE A 75 -18.18 -9.70 -6.08
N ALA A 76 -19.30 -9.25 -5.52
CA ALA A 76 -20.28 -10.17 -4.92
C ALA A 76 -20.92 -11.10 -5.97
N GLU A 77 -21.28 -10.58 -7.15
CA GLU A 77 -21.79 -11.37 -8.29
C GLU A 77 -20.76 -12.40 -8.78
N MET A 78 -19.45 -12.02 -8.79
CA MET A 78 -18.34 -12.93 -9.09
C MET A 78 -18.14 -14.01 -8.02
N GLY A 79 -18.82 -13.91 -6.87
CA GLY A 79 -18.74 -14.87 -5.78
C GLY A 79 -17.57 -14.66 -4.81
N PHE A 80 -16.98 -13.47 -4.76
CA PHE A 80 -15.89 -13.15 -3.82
C PHE A 80 -16.34 -13.38 -2.37
N LYS A 81 -15.44 -13.96 -1.57
CA LYS A 81 -15.56 -14.15 -0.12
C LYS A 81 -14.51 -13.33 0.63
N CYS A 82 -13.49 -12.87 -0.04
CA CYS A 82 -12.55 -11.88 0.47
C CYS A 82 -12.11 -10.94 -0.66
N PHE A 83 -11.71 -9.74 -0.28
CA PHE A 83 -11.11 -8.78 -1.19
C PHE A 83 -9.85 -8.19 -0.55
N ARG A 84 -8.70 -8.43 -1.20
CA ARG A 84 -7.45 -7.81 -0.80
C ARG A 84 -7.32 -6.44 -1.44
N MET A 85 -7.08 -5.43 -0.60
CA MET A 85 -6.87 -4.05 -1.01
C MET A 85 -5.76 -3.41 -0.19
N SER A 86 -5.29 -2.23 -0.54
CA SER A 86 -4.44 -1.42 0.32
C SER A 86 -5.14 -0.14 0.76
N ILE A 87 -4.70 0.43 1.87
CA ILE A 87 -5.02 1.79 2.29
C ILE A 87 -3.92 2.70 1.75
N ASN A 88 -4.30 3.76 1.03
CA ASN A 88 -3.36 4.75 0.54
C ASN A 88 -2.88 5.61 1.71
N TRP A 89 -1.62 5.44 2.15
CA TRP A 89 -1.09 6.16 3.31
C TRP A 89 -1.29 7.68 3.23
N PRO A 90 -0.95 8.38 2.11
CA PRO A 90 -1.19 9.83 2.03
C PRO A 90 -2.66 10.24 1.94
N ARG A 91 -3.62 9.31 1.85
CA ARG A 91 -5.03 9.64 2.06
C ARG A 91 -5.36 9.82 3.54
N ILE A 92 -4.63 9.14 4.41
CA ILE A 92 -4.79 9.21 5.88
C ILE A 92 -3.87 10.25 6.51
N PHE A 93 -2.63 10.32 6.06
CA PHE A 93 -1.63 11.32 6.47
C PHE A 93 -1.02 11.92 5.21
N PRO A 94 -1.54 13.05 4.70
CA PRO A 94 -1.15 13.63 3.41
C PRO A 94 0.34 13.88 3.21
N GLN A 95 1.05 14.28 4.26
CA GLN A 95 2.51 14.46 4.26
C GLN A 95 3.22 13.24 4.88
N GLY A 96 2.54 12.48 5.72
CA GLY A 96 3.05 11.29 6.40
C GLY A 96 3.61 11.54 7.80
N ASP A 97 3.98 12.76 8.13
CA ASP A 97 4.58 13.15 9.43
C ASP A 97 3.62 13.90 10.36
N GLU A 98 2.40 14.21 9.91
CA GLU A 98 1.40 14.91 10.70
C GLU A 98 1.04 14.13 11.99
N LEU A 99 0.59 14.88 12.98
CA LEU A 99 0.10 14.31 14.25
C LEU A 99 -1.39 13.92 14.17
N GLN A 100 -2.15 14.53 13.29
CA GLN A 100 -3.58 14.31 13.14
C GLN A 100 -3.88 13.72 11.76
N PRO A 101 -4.69 12.66 11.67
CA PRO A 101 -5.08 12.06 10.42
C PRO A 101 -6.12 12.91 9.67
N ASN A 102 -6.19 12.70 8.37
CA ASN A 102 -7.25 13.21 7.52
C ASN A 102 -8.53 12.39 7.73
N GLU A 103 -9.52 12.98 8.39
CA GLU A 103 -10.79 12.32 8.71
C GLU A 103 -11.59 11.93 7.45
N ALA A 104 -11.52 12.72 6.38
CA ALA A 104 -12.21 12.39 5.14
C ALA A 104 -11.66 11.10 4.51
N GLY A 105 -10.33 10.90 4.57
CA GLY A 105 -9.69 9.67 4.14
C GLY A 105 -10.09 8.47 5.00
N LEU A 106 -10.12 8.62 6.33
CA LEU A 106 -10.59 7.57 7.24
C LEU A 106 -12.05 7.20 6.95
N ALA A 107 -12.92 8.19 6.79
CA ALA A 107 -14.34 7.97 6.52
C ALA A 107 -14.59 7.30 5.16
N PHE A 108 -13.71 7.51 4.15
CA PHE A 108 -13.80 6.79 2.89
C PHE A 108 -13.65 5.27 3.10
N TYR A 109 -12.60 4.84 3.78
CA TYR A 109 -12.38 3.40 4.02
C TYR A 109 -13.41 2.80 4.98
N ASP A 110 -13.99 3.58 5.93
CA ASP A 110 -15.14 3.12 6.69
C ASP A 110 -16.29 2.69 5.77
N ARG A 111 -16.63 3.53 4.79
CA ARG A 111 -17.70 3.24 3.83
C ARG A 111 -17.38 2.03 2.95
N VAL A 112 -16.12 1.88 2.53
CA VAL A 112 -15.67 0.72 1.73
C VAL A 112 -15.80 -0.57 2.54
N PHE A 113 -15.33 -0.59 3.79
CA PHE A 113 -15.42 -1.80 4.62
C PHE A 113 -16.87 -2.14 4.97
N ASP A 114 -17.70 -1.15 5.25
CA ASP A 114 -19.14 -1.37 5.51
C ASP A 114 -19.83 -1.96 4.28
N GLU A 115 -19.49 -1.52 3.07
CA GLU A 115 -20.06 -2.07 1.83
C GLU A 115 -19.57 -3.49 1.57
N LEU A 116 -18.27 -3.81 1.79
CA LEU A 116 -17.76 -5.18 1.71
C LEU A 116 -18.49 -6.12 2.65
N HIS A 117 -18.69 -5.71 3.92
CA HIS A 117 -19.43 -6.50 4.90
C HIS A 117 -20.89 -6.70 4.53
N ARG A 118 -21.53 -5.71 3.92
CA ARG A 118 -22.92 -5.83 3.42
C ARG A 118 -23.09 -7.02 2.46
N TYR A 119 -22.06 -7.32 1.67
CA TYR A 119 -22.03 -8.46 0.75
C TYR A 119 -21.37 -9.71 1.32
N GLY A 120 -20.96 -9.71 2.59
CA GLY A 120 -20.27 -10.82 3.22
C GLY A 120 -18.89 -11.10 2.63
N ILE A 121 -18.22 -10.05 2.14
CA ILE A 121 -16.85 -10.08 1.62
C ILE A 121 -15.89 -9.62 2.71
N GLU A 122 -14.96 -10.50 3.10
CA GLU A 122 -13.95 -10.22 4.13
C GLU A 122 -12.85 -9.30 3.58
N PRO A 123 -12.58 -8.13 4.18
CA PRO A 123 -11.46 -7.28 3.77
C PRO A 123 -10.13 -7.87 4.23
N VAL A 124 -9.13 -7.88 3.33
CA VAL A 124 -7.74 -8.22 3.61
C VAL A 124 -6.90 -7.00 3.25
N VAL A 125 -6.39 -6.28 4.25
CA VAL A 125 -5.85 -4.93 4.06
C VAL A 125 -4.33 -4.90 4.11
N THR A 126 -3.71 -4.36 3.06
CA THR A 126 -2.29 -4.05 3.03
C THR A 126 -2.07 -2.60 3.48
N LEU A 127 -1.22 -2.39 4.49
CA LEU A 127 -0.94 -1.06 5.05
C LEU A 127 -0.06 -0.21 4.13
N SER A 128 0.89 -0.83 3.43
CA SER A 128 1.73 -0.15 2.46
C SER A 128 1.90 -1.00 1.19
N HIS A 129 1.44 -0.48 0.07
CA HIS A 129 1.54 -1.12 -1.24
C HIS A 129 2.00 -0.11 -2.29
N TYR A 130 3.24 0.42 -2.07
CA TYR A 130 3.91 1.38 -2.96
C TYR A 130 3.34 2.82 -2.89
N GLU A 131 2.71 3.18 -1.77
CA GLU A 131 2.14 4.52 -1.59
C GLU A 131 2.84 5.30 -0.46
N THR A 132 4.17 5.27 -0.38
CA THR A 132 4.91 6.15 0.54
C THR A 132 4.60 7.61 0.22
N PRO A 133 4.21 8.45 1.21
CA PRO A 133 3.96 9.87 0.96
C PRO A 133 5.16 10.57 0.31
N LEU A 134 4.91 11.27 -0.81
CA LEU A 134 5.96 11.94 -1.57
C LEU A 134 6.71 12.99 -0.73
N TYR A 135 6.02 13.63 0.18
CA TYR A 135 6.62 14.57 1.14
C TYR A 135 7.74 13.91 1.96
N LEU A 136 7.53 12.67 2.44
CA LEU A 136 8.56 11.95 3.19
C LEU A 136 9.78 11.59 2.34
N VAL A 137 9.58 11.37 1.04
CA VAL A 137 10.69 11.17 0.10
C VAL A 137 11.52 12.44 -0.02
N GLN A 138 10.87 13.58 -0.21
CA GLN A 138 11.50 14.86 -0.49
C GLN A 138 12.19 15.48 0.73
N HIS A 139 11.63 15.31 1.93
CA HIS A 139 12.09 15.98 3.15
C HIS A 139 12.90 15.08 4.09
N TYR A 140 12.71 13.77 4.01
CA TYR A 140 13.35 12.80 4.90
C TYR A 140 14.25 11.79 4.16
N GLY A 141 14.25 11.78 2.83
CA GLY A 141 14.97 10.77 2.05
C GLY A 141 14.33 9.40 2.10
N SER A 142 13.02 9.35 2.37
CA SER A 142 12.22 8.14 2.46
C SER A 142 12.76 7.14 3.50
N TRP A 143 12.63 5.85 3.27
CA TRP A 143 13.02 4.76 4.18
C TRP A 143 14.52 4.67 4.52
N ARG A 144 15.35 5.56 3.97
CA ARG A 144 16.73 5.77 4.47
C ARG A 144 16.72 6.34 5.89
N ASN A 145 15.68 7.11 6.23
CA ASN A 145 15.56 7.79 7.53
C ASN A 145 14.74 6.95 8.50
N ARG A 146 15.30 6.69 9.68
CA ARG A 146 14.62 5.93 10.74
C ARG A 146 13.35 6.59 11.26
N ALA A 147 13.17 7.91 11.09
CA ALA A 147 11.95 8.60 11.49
C ALA A 147 10.68 8.02 10.81
N LEU A 148 10.83 7.46 9.60
CA LEU A 148 9.71 6.82 8.91
C LEU A 148 9.14 5.62 9.68
N ILE A 149 9.94 4.97 10.53
CA ILE A 149 9.46 3.88 11.40
C ILE A 149 8.36 4.40 12.35
N ASP A 150 8.56 5.58 12.91
CA ASP A 150 7.61 6.19 13.85
C ASP A 150 6.40 6.79 13.12
N PHE A 151 6.60 7.39 11.96
CA PHE A 151 5.51 7.89 11.12
C PHE A 151 4.61 6.75 10.65
N PHE A 152 5.18 5.67 10.16
CA PHE A 152 4.44 4.47 9.76
C PHE A 152 3.73 3.82 10.95
N ALA A 153 4.37 3.76 12.11
CA ALA A 153 3.76 3.23 13.33
C ALA A 153 2.52 4.03 13.75
N ARG A 154 2.57 5.37 13.66
CA ARG A 154 1.43 6.25 13.93
C ARG A 154 0.30 6.01 12.95
N TYR A 155 0.61 5.93 11.65
CA TYR A 155 -0.37 5.59 10.63
C TYR A 155 -1.02 4.22 10.91
N CYS A 156 -0.23 3.20 11.19
CA CYS A 156 -0.73 1.85 11.50
C CYS A 156 -1.62 1.86 12.75
N GLU A 157 -1.22 2.52 13.83
CA GLU A 157 -2.04 2.62 15.03
C GLU A 157 -3.38 3.29 14.76
N THR A 158 -3.37 4.37 13.99
CA THR A 158 -4.57 5.10 13.59
C THR A 158 -5.56 4.19 12.86
N VAL A 159 -5.11 3.47 11.83
CA VAL A 159 -6.00 2.62 11.03
C VAL A 159 -6.42 1.35 11.79
N PHE A 160 -5.55 0.75 12.61
CA PHE A 160 -5.94 -0.39 13.45
C PHE A 160 -7.02 -0.01 14.46
N ARG A 161 -6.90 1.16 15.10
CA ARG A 161 -7.92 1.65 16.03
C ARG A 161 -9.23 2.00 15.33
N ARG A 162 -9.16 2.70 14.19
CA ARG A 162 -10.33 3.13 13.43
C ARG A 162 -11.15 1.95 12.92
N TYR A 163 -10.47 0.94 12.39
CA TYR A 163 -11.14 -0.19 11.72
C TYR A 163 -11.20 -1.45 12.57
N LYS A 164 -10.98 -1.33 13.89
CA LYS A 164 -11.20 -2.42 14.85
C LYS A 164 -12.62 -2.98 14.70
N GLY A 165 -12.72 -4.29 14.55
CA GLY A 165 -13.99 -4.99 14.31
C GLY A 165 -14.50 -4.93 12.87
N LYS A 166 -13.90 -4.11 11.99
CA LYS A 166 -14.20 -4.08 10.55
C LYS A 166 -13.17 -4.85 9.72
N VAL A 167 -11.92 -4.84 10.12
CA VAL A 167 -10.82 -5.52 9.42
C VAL A 167 -10.09 -6.43 10.40
N ARG A 168 -9.96 -7.69 10.03
CA ARG A 168 -9.25 -8.72 10.80
C ARG A 168 -7.91 -9.12 10.19
N TYR A 169 -7.83 -9.10 8.85
CA TYR A 169 -6.66 -9.58 8.11
C TYR A 169 -5.85 -8.41 7.57
N TRP A 170 -4.60 -8.34 8.00
CA TRP A 170 -3.69 -7.24 7.68
C TRP A 170 -2.38 -7.75 7.08
N MET A 171 -1.81 -6.98 6.18
CA MET A 171 -0.43 -7.12 5.71
C MET A 171 0.28 -5.80 5.91
N THR A 172 1.48 -5.83 6.48
CA THR A 172 2.24 -4.61 6.75
C THR A 172 2.74 -3.97 5.46
N PHE A 173 3.43 -4.74 4.64
CA PHE A 173 3.95 -4.31 3.35
C PHE A 173 3.65 -5.33 2.27
N ASN A 174 3.51 -4.84 1.04
CA ASN A 174 3.55 -5.68 -0.15
C ASN A 174 5.00 -5.90 -0.58
N GLU A 175 5.36 -7.15 -0.86
CA GLU A 175 6.66 -7.54 -1.43
C GLU A 175 7.88 -6.88 -0.76
N ILE A 176 7.91 -6.86 0.58
CA ILE A 176 8.95 -6.17 1.36
C ILE A 176 10.38 -6.57 0.97
N ASN A 177 10.57 -7.81 0.48
CA ASN A 177 11.86 -8.33 0.05
C ASN A 177 12.32 -7.77 -1.31
N GLU A 178 11.42 -7.23 -2.13
CA GLU A 178 11.78 -6.69 -3.44
C GLU A 178 12.64 -5.42 -3.36
N THR A 179 12.63 -4.74 -2.23
CA THR A 179 13.57 -3.63 -1.96
C THR A 179 15.04 -4.06 -2.16
N MET A 180 15.38 -5.32 -1.88
CA MET A 180 16.73 -5.85 -2.10
C MET A 180 16.96 -6.32 -3.56
N ASN A 181 15.93 -6.75 -4.26
CA ASN A 181 16.03 -7.37 -5.57
C ASN A 181 16.01 -6.37 -6.73
N GLN A 182 15.36 -5.22 -6.56
CA GLN A 182 15.23 -4.21 -7.61
C GLN A 182 16.54 -3.50 -7.91
N SER A 183 16.73 -3.08 -9.15
CA SER A 183 17.85 -2.22 -9.55
C SER A 183 17.82 -0.89 -8.79
N GLU A 184 16.63 -0.30 -8.68
CA GLU A 184 16.33 0.89 -7.89
C GLU A 184 15.10 0.64 -7.02
N PRO A 185 15.17 0.84 -5.69
CA PRO A 185 14.06 0.55 -4.80
C PRO A 185 13.02 1.69 -4.71
N TYR A 186 12.83 2.46 -5.79
CA TYR A 186 11.88 3.57 -5.78
C TYR A 186 10.45 3.10 -5.64
N HIS A 187 10.05 2.18 -6.46
CA HIS A 187 8.67 1.67 -6.47
C HIS A 187 8.24 1.09 -5.11
N GLN A 188 9.13 0.36 -4.43
CA GLN A 188 8.86 -0.22 -3.13
C GLN A 188 9.01 0.78 -1.97
N ALA A 189 9.97 1.70 -2.09
CA ALA A 189 10.44 2.46 -0.93
C ALA A 189 10.65 3.96 -1.20
N GLY A 190 10.38 4.46 -2.39
CA GLY A 190 10.60 5.87 -2.73
C GLY A 190 12.07 6.29 -2.67
N VAL A 191 13.00 5.40 -3.00
CA VAL A 191 14.45 5.67 -2.89
C VAL A 191 15.12 5.56 -4.25
N LEU A 192 15.74 6.64 -4.68
CA LEU A 192 16.68 6.70 -5.81
C LEU A 192 18.10 6.77 -5.27
N PHE A 193 19.06 6.20 -5.99
CA PHE A 193 20.47 6.30 -5.62
C PHE A 193 21.06 7.65 -6.04
N ALA A 194 21.90 8.23 -5.19
CA ALA A 194 22.74 9.36 -5.56
C ALA A 194 24.02 8.86 -6.25
N GLU A 195 24.70 9.78 -6.95
CA GLU A 195 25.97 9.49 -7.60
C GLU A 195 27.01 9.03 -6.57
N GLY A 196 27.69 7.92 -6.85
CA GLY A 196 28.73 7.37 -5.99
C GLY A 196 28.25 6.58 -4.76
N GLU A 197 26.95 6.40 -4.58
CA GLU A 197 26.44 5.58 -3.46
C GLU A 197 26.68 4.07 -3.69
N GLU A 198 26.96 3.38 -2.60
CA GLU A 198 27.02 1.91 -2.61
C GLU A 198 25.58 1.35 -2.51
N HIS A 199 25.06 0.87 -3.64
CA HIS A 199 23.65 0.49 -3.80
C HIS A 199 23.19 -0.59 -2.82
N ASN A 200 24.02 -1.59 -2.53
CA ASN A 200 23.64 -2.68 -1.62
C ASN A 200 23.55 -2.22 -0.17
N ALA A 201 24.44 -1.30 0.24
CA ALA A 201 24.38 -0.71 1.58
C ALA A 201 23.10 0.13 1.75
N VAL A 202 22.72 0.92 0.74
CA VAL A 202 21.48 1.68 0.75
C VAL A 202 20.27 0.75 0.80
N LYS A 203 20.22 -0.27 -0.06
CA LYS A 203 19.12 -1.25 -0.05
C LYS A 203 19.02 -1.98 1.30
N ALA A 204 20.13 -2.38 1.88
CA ALA A 204 20.17 -3.03 3.18
C ALA A 204 19.62 -2.13 4.29
N LEU A 205 20.02 -0.86 4.32
CA LEU A 205 19.53 0.13 5.28
C LEU A 205 18.01 0.35 5.13
N VAL A 206 17.54 0.57 3.90
CA VAL A 206 16.12 0.79 3.58
C VAL A 206 15.29 -0.42 3.98
N SER A 207 15.70 -1.62 3.57
CA SER A 207 15.02 -2.86 3.94
C SER A 207 14.99 -3.06 5.45
N HIS A 208 16.10 -2.82 6.14
CA HIS A 208 16.18 -2.91 7.61
C HIS A 208 15.14 -2.02 8.29
N ASN A 209 15.04 -0.75 7.87
CA ASN A 209 14.07 0.19 8.43
C ASN A 209 12.62 -0.25 8.15
N MET A 210 12.33 -0.75 6.93
CA MET A 210 11.01 -1.28 6.59
C MET A 210 10.66 -2.53 7.43
N PHE A 211 11.60 -3.46 7.65
CA PHE A 211 11.38 -4.62 8.51
C PHE A 211 11.14 -4.23 9.97
N LEU A 212 11.87 -3.23 10.50
CA LEU A 212 11.60 -2.69 11.84
C LEU A 212 10.21 -2.05 11.93
N ALA A 213 9.82 -1.27 10.93
CA ALA A 213 8.49 -0.66 10.85
C ALA A 213 7.39 -1.74 10.79
N SER A 214 7.60 -2.80 10.00
CA SER A 214 6.70 -3.96 9.93
C SER A 214 6.55 -4.64 11.30
N ALA A 215 7.65 -4.93 11.96
CA ALA A 215 7.63 -5.55 13.30
C ALA A 215 6.90 -4.68 14.33
N LYS A 216 7.15 -3.36 14.31
CA LYS A 216 6.46 -2.41 15.18
C LYS A 216 4.96 -2.34 14.89
N ALA A 217 4.57 -2.34 13.62
CA ALA A 217 3.16 -2.39 13.22
C ALA A 217 2.46 -3.66 13.73
N VAL A 218 3.10 -4.83 13.67
CA VAL A 218 2.56 -6.08 14.22
C VAL A 218 2.32 -5.98 15.71
N GLN A 219 3.29 -5.44 16.46
CA GLN A 219 3.15 -5.25 17.91
C GLN A 219 1.97 -4.32 18.24
N ILE A 220 1.86 -3.20 17.53
CA ILE A 220 0.77 -2.23 17.72
C ILE A 220 -0.58 -2.87 17.36
N GLY A 221 -0.66 -3.57 16.24
CA GLY A 221 -1.90 -4.19 15.79
C GLY A 221 -2.44 -5.24 16.75
N HIS A 222 -1.57 -6.07 17.35
CA HIS A 222 -1.97 -7.02 18.40
C HIS A 222 -2.30 -6.35 19.73
N ALA A 223 -1.64 -5.21 20.06
CA ALA A 223 -1.99 -4.43 21.26
C ALA A 223 -3.37 -3.75 21.12
N VAL A 224 -3.74 -3.32 19.89
CA VAL A 224 -5.07 -2.74 19.62
C VAL A 224 -6.15 -3.81 19.60
N ASP A 225 -5.87 -4.94 18.96
CA ASP A 225 -6.78 -6.09 18.89
C ASP A 225 -5.99 -7.39 18.78
N PRO A 226 -6.01 -8.26 19.82
CA PRO A 226 -5.34 -9.57 19.79
C PRO A 226 -5.86 -10.53 18.73
N GLU A 227 -7.09 -10.32 18.21
CA GLU A 227 -7.69 -11.16 17.16
C GLU A 227 -7.19 -10.82 15.75
N ASN A 228 -6.48 -9.71 15.57
CA ASN A 228 -5.88 -9.34 14.29
C ASN A 228 -4.95 -10.44 13.78
N LYS A 229 -5.05 -10.74 12.50
CA LYS A 229 -4.15 -11.63 11.77
C LYS A 229 -3.26 -10.79 10.88
N ILE A 230 -2.02 -10.60 11.32
CA ILE A 230 -1.10 -9.65 10.68
C ILE A 230 0.07 -10.40 10.08
N GLY A 231 0.25 -10.24 8.78
CA GLY A 231 1.34 -10.81 8.01
C GLY A 231 2.14 -9.76 7.23
N CYS A 232 2.99 -10.25 6.36
CA CYS A 232 3.71 -9.46 5.37
C CYS A 232 3.73 -10.23 4.06
N MET A 233 3.53 -9.55 2.93
CA MET A 233 3.60 -10.20 1.63
C MET A 233 5.07 -10.25 1.19
N ILE A 234 5.47 -11.43 0.72
CA ILE A 234 6.82 -11.70 0.19
C ILE A 234 6.65 -12.17 -1.24
N GLN A 235 7.35 -11.57 -2.17
CA GLN A 235 7.48 -12.10 -3.52
C GLN A 235 8.42 -13.32 -3.49
N TYR A 236 7.93 -14.42 -4.04
CA TYR A 236 8.73 -15.62 -4.22
C TYR A 236 8.82 -15.92 -5.72
N PRO A 237 9.91 -15.54 -6.39
CA PRO A 237 10.07 -15.78 -7.82
C PRO A 237 10.09 -17.27 -8.09
N LYS A 238 9.33 -17.70 -9.10
CA LYS A 238 9.37 -19.09 -9.56
C LYS A 238 10.78 -19.40 -10.06
N ILE A 239 11.52 -20.18 -9.30
CA ILE A 239 12.78 -20.75 -9.78
C ILE A 239 12.39 -21.73 -10.87
N GLY A 240 12.80 -21.43 -12.11
CA GLY A 240 12.60 -22.31 -13.24
C GLY A 240 13.21 -23.69 -12.92
N ARG A 241 12.56 -24.76 -13.37
CA ARG A 241 13.20 -26.09 -13.32
C ARG A 241 14.50 -25.97 -14.11
N ALA A 242 15.62 -26.23 -13.48
CA ALA A 242 16.83 -26.55 -14.22
C ALA A 242 16.47 -27.73 -15.11
N HIS A 243 16.56 -27.53 -16.43
CA HIS A 243 16.50 -28.66 -17.35
C HIS A 243 17.75 -29.50 -17.09
N VAL A 244 17.56 -30.64 -16.45
CA VAL A 244 18.54 -31.71 -16.39
C VAL A 244 18.51 -32.41 -17.75
#